data_d74bbece035ff5cb015f0cd9862c09ea
#
_entry.id   d74bbece035ff5cb015f0cd9862c09ea
#
_cell.length_a   1.000
_cell.length_b   1.000
_cell.length_c   1.000
_cell.angle_alpha   90.00
_cell.angle_beta   90.00
_cell.angle_gamma   90.00
#
_symmetry.space_group_name_H-M   'P 1'
#
loop_
_entity.id
_entity.type
_entity.pdbx_description
1 polymer ?
#
loop_
_entity_poly.entity_id
_entity_poly.type
_entity_poly.pdbx_seq_one_letter_code
_entity_poly.pdbx_strand_id
1 'polypeptide(L)'
;MQFAIHAYDHTDSEALNRRMAVRPNHLDMVKELKAKGHYVLGGALLNPDNKMIGSLMIVEFENETQMNELWLNEEPYILGKVWEKIDIKPFRAAQV
;
A
#
# COMPACT_ATOMS: atom_id res chain seq x y z
N MET A 1 5.83 -15.49 -3.67
CA MET A 1 6.56 -14.84 -2.56
C MET A 1 5.74 -13.67 -2.03
N GLN A 2 5.57 -13.59 -0.74
CA GLN A 2 4.80 -12.50 -0.14
C GLN A 2 5.72 -11.39 0.35
N PHE A 3 5.20 -10.16 0.34
CA PHE A 3 5.90 -8.98 0.81
C PHE A 3 4.97 -8.19 1.73
N ALA A 4 5.51 -7.70 2.84
CA ALA A 4 4.82 -6.78 3.73
C ALA A 4 5.24 -5.36 3.37
N ILE A 5 4.26 -4.54 3.07
CA ILE A 5 4.45 -3.13 2.71
C ILE A 5 3.92 -2.30 3.89
N HIS A 6 4.80 -1.59 4.56
CA HIS A 6 4.43 -0.69 5.65
C HIS A 6 4.78 0.72 5.23
N ALA A 7 3.79 1.52 4.95
CA ALA A 7 3.97 2.87 4.41
C ALA A 7 3.42 3.91 5.36
N TYR A 8 4.14 5.01 5.49
CA TYR A 8 3.77 6.14 6.35
C TYR A 8 3.48 7.35 5.48
N ASP A 9 2.33 7.98 5.70
CA ASP A 9 1.99 9.23 5.02
C ASP A 9 2.87 10.37 5.54
N HIS A 10 2.92 11.47 4.78
CA HIS A 10 3.48 12.73 5.26
C HIS A 10 2.69 13.21 6.48
N THR A 11 3.28 14.12 7.26
CA THR A 11 2.70 14.59 8.51
C THR A 11 2.25 16.06 8.47
N ASP A 12 2.30 16.68 7.30
CA ASP A 12 1.84 18.06 7.10
C ASP A 12 0.30 18.16 7.17
N SER A 13 -0.22 19.37 7.29
CA SER A 13 -1.66 19.60 7.46
C SER A 13 -2.50 19.14 6.27
N GLU A 14 -1.92 19.01 5.07
CA GLU A 14 -2.62 18.58 3.85
C GLU A 14 -2.47 17.09 3.55
N ALA A 15 -1.78 16.34 4.41
CA ALA A 15 -1.47 14.94 4.15
C ALA A 15 -2.73 14.08 3.96
N LEU A 16 -3.73 14.24 4.82
CA LEU A 16 -4.98 13.48 4.71
C LEU A 16 -5.74 13.85 3.44
N ASN A 17 -5.83 15.13 3.11
CA ASN A 17 -6.49 15.58 1.88
C ASN A 17 -5.80 15.01 0.64
N ARG A 18 -4.48 14.96 0.65
CA ARG A 18 -3.69 14.38 -0.44
C ARG A 18 -4.00 12.89 -0.60
N ARG A 19 -4.07 12.16 0.52
CA ARG A 19 -4.44 10.74 0.51
C ARG A 19 -5.84 10.53 -0.05
N MET A 20 -6.81 11.30 0.44
CA MET A 20 -8.22 11.15 0.03
C MET A 20 -8.43 11.49 -1.43
N ALA A 21 -7.65 12.41 -1.98
CA ALA A 21 -7.74 12.81 -3.39
C ALA A 21 -7.42 11.66 -4.36
N VAL A 22 -6.46 10.80 -4.02
CA VAL A 22 -6.04 9.69 -4.89
C VAL A 22 -6.55 8.32 -4.40
N ARG A 23 -7.23 8.28 -3.26
CA ARG A 23 -7.72 7.02 -2.69
C ARG A 23 -8.61 6.22 -3.64
N PRO A 24 -9.54 6.82 -4.39
CA PRO A 24 -10.32 6.05 -5.36
C PRO A 24 -9.46 5.32 -6.39
N ASN A 25 -8.41 5.96 -6.89
CA ASN A 25 -7.48 5.34 -7.83
C ASN A 25 -6.70 4.19 -7.19
N HIS A 26 -6.27 4.38 -5.93
CA HIS A 26 -5.60 3.33 -5.17
C HIS A 26 -6.52 2.11 -4.99
N LEU A 27 -7.77 2.31 -4.62
CA LEU A 27 -8.73 1.22 -4.42
C LEU A 27 -9.03 0.49 -5.73
N ASP A 28 -9.09 1.19 -6.85
CA ASP A 28 -9.25 0.56 -8.17
C ASP A 28 -8.06 -0.34 -8.48
N MET A 29 -6.86 0.12 -8.21
CA MET A 29 -5.65 -0.69 -8.40
C MET A 29 -5.63 -1.91 -7.49
N VAL A 30 -6.04 -1.76 -6.22
CA VAL A 30 -6.13 -2.89 -5.28
C VAL A 30 -7.11 -3.95 -5.79
N LYS A 31 -8.24 -3.52 -6.37
CA LYS A 31 -9.19 -4.47 -6.98
C LYS A 31 -8.57 -5.26 -8.12
N GLU A 32 -7.77 -4.61 -8.96
CA GLU A 32 -7.04 -5.28 -10.03
C GLU A 32 -6.01 -6.27 -9.49
N LEU A 33 -5.25 -5.86 -8.48
CA LEU A 33 -4.29 -6.74 -7.83
C LEU A 33 -4.97 -7.97 -7.25
N LYS A 34 -6.11 -7.78 -6.60
CA LYS A 34 -6.88 -8.89 -6.03
C LYS A 34 -7.37 -9.84 -7.11
N ALA A 35 -7.88 -9.32 -8.21
CA ALA A 35 -8.36 -10.14 -9.33
C ALA A 35 -7.25 -10.98 -9.95
N LYS A 36 -6.01 -10.50 -9.92
CA LYS A 36 -4.83 -11.20 -10.47
C LYS A 36 -4.11 -12.08 -9.45
N GLY A 37 -4.62 -12.16 -8.22
CA GLY A 37 -4.02 -12.96 -7.16
C GLY A 37 -2.81 -12.33 -6.47
N HIS A 38 -2.60 -11.03 -6.64
CA HIS A 38 -1.46 -10.32 -6.06
C HIS A 38 -1.74 -9.66 -4.72
N TYR A 39 -3.01 -9.50 -4.35
CA TYR A 39 -3.41 -8.86 -3.10
C TYR A 39 -3.87 -9.91 -2.10
N VAL A 40 -3.24 -9.94 -0.92
CA VAL A 40 -3.61 -10.88 0.14
C VAL A 40 -4.46 -10.16 1.18
N LEU A 41 -3.98 -9.02 1.67
CA LEU A 41 -4.62 -8.29 2.76
C LEU A 41 -4.05 -6.87 2.76
N GLY A 42 -4.84 -5.91 3.18
CA GLY A 42 -4.34 -4.56 3.35
C GLY A 42 -5.37 -3.61 3.89
N GLY A 43 -4.90 -2.47 4.33
CA GLY A 43 -5.75 -1.43 4.88
C GLY A 43 -4.97 -0.21 5.30
N ALA A 44 -5.70 0.76 5.84
CA ALA A 44 -5.11 1.99 6.35
C ALA A 44 -4.69 1.84 7.81
N LEU A 45 -3.56 2.43 8.15
CA LEU A 45 -3.16 2.64 9.53
C LEU A 45 -3.87 3.89 10.06
N LEU A 46 -4.33 3.84 11.28
CA LEU A 46 -5.12 4.91 11.89
C LEU A 46 -4.38 5.51 13.08
N ASN A 47 -4.56 6.82 13.27
CA ASN A 47 -4.13 7.48 14.50
C ASN A 47 -5.22 7.34 15.59
N PRO A 48 -4.99 7.85 16.82
CA PRO A 48 -6.00 7.77 17.90
C PRO A 48 -7.35 8.42 17.56
N ASP A 49 -7.38 9.37 16.61
CA ASP A 49 -8.61 10.03 16.16
C ASP A 49 -9.28 9.30 14.99
N ASN A 50 -8.85 8.07 14.68
CA ASN A 50 -9.36 7.25 13.58
C ASN A 50 -9.11 7.85 12.19
N LYS A 51 -8.12 8.69 12.05
CA LYS A 51 -7.72 9.25 10.75
C LYS A 51 -6.62 8.41 10.13
N MET A 52 -6.68 8.26 8.82
CA MET A 52 -5.70 7.46 8.06
C MET A 52 -4.36 8.18 8.02
N ILE A 53 -3.30 7.51 8.46
CA ILE A 53 -1.94 8.05 8.51
C ILE A 53 -0.91 7.17 7.79
N GLY A 54 -1.35 6.08 7.19
CA GLY A 54 -0.45 5.17 6.50
C GLY A 54 -1.19 3.98 5.95
N SER A 55 -0.44 2.99 5.48
CA SER A 55 -0.97 1.77 4.90
C SER A 55 -0.16 0.57 5.31
N LEU A 56 -0.83 -0.57 5.45
CA LEU A 56 -0.20 -1.86 5.60
C LEU A 56 -0.80 -2.78 4.56
N MET A 57 0.04 -3.42 3.74
CA MET A 57 -0.42 -4.34 2.71
C MET A 57 0.45 -5.59 2.70
N ILE A 58 -0.18 -6.73 2.47
CA ILE A 58 0.50 -7.99 2.17
C ILE A 58 0.16 -8.32 0.72
N VAL A 59 1.18 -8.43 -0.11
CA VAL A 59 1.04 -8.71 -1.55
C VAL A 59 1.83 -9.96 -1.92
N GLU A 60 1.50 -10.56 -3.06
CA GLU A 60 2.18 -11.76 -3.56
C GLU A 60 2.61 -11.57 -4.99
N PHE A 61 3.90 -11.77 -5.24
CA PHE A 61 4.52 -11.72 -6.55
C PHE A 61 5.62 -12.77 -6.63
N GLU A 62 6.10 -13.09 -7.83
CA GLU A 62 7.20 -14.04 -7.98
C GLU A 62 8.49 -13.57 -7.31
N ASN A 63 8.75 -12.27 -7.41
CA ASN A 63 9.92 -11.64 -6.83
C ASN A 63 9.70 -10.13 -6.73
N GLU A 64 10.67 -9.42 -6.15
CA GLU A 64 10.57 -7.98 -5.95
C GLU A 64 10.54 -7.20 -7.28
N THR A 65 11.28 -7.66 -8.28
CA THR A 65 11.27 -7.04 -9.60
C THR A 65 9.88 -7.05 -10.21
N GLN A 66 9.20 -8.20 -10.16
CA GLN A 66 7.83 -8.32 -10.66
C GLN A 66 6.87 -7.42 -9.86
N MET A 67 7.02 -7.36 -8.54
CA MET A 67 6.21 -6.47 -7.70
C MET A 67 6.36 -5.01 -8.13
N ASN A 68 7.58 -4.57 -8.38
CA ASN A 68 7.85 -3.20 -8.82
C ASN A 68 7.24 -2.93 -10.20
N GLU A 69 7.46 -3.82 -11.15
CA GLU A 69 7.02 -3.63 -12.54
C GLU A 69 5.50 -3.73 -12.71
N LEU A 70 4.85 -4.66 -12.01
CA LEU A 70 3.42 -4.87 -12.18
C LEU A 70 2.55 -4.01 -11.26
N TRP A 71 3.13 -3.45 -10.22
CA TRP A 71 2.33 -2.68 -9.27
C TRP A 71 3.00 -1.42 -8.76
N LEU A 72 4.12 -1.57 -8.02
CA LEU A 72 4.61 -0.49 -7.16
C LEU A 72 4.97 0.78 -7.92
N ASN A 73 5.50 0.63 -9.13
CA ASN A 73 5.85 1.78 -9.98
C ASN A 73 4.64 2.61 -10.40
N GLU A 74 3.44 2.04 -10.32
CA GLU A 74 2.19 2.69 -10.74
C GLU A 74 1.25 2.96 -9.56
N GLU A 75 1.69 2.67 -8.33
CA GLU A 75 0.82 2.85 -7.16
C GLU A 75 0.42 4.31 -6.98
N PRO A 76 -0.89 4.64 -6.97
CA PRO A 76 -1.35 6.02 -6.85
C PRO A 76 -0.88 6.73 -5.57
N TYR A 77 -0.70 6.00 -4.47
CA TYR A 77 -0.19 6.60 -3.23
C TYR A 77 1.29 6.98 -3.33
N ILE A 78 2.04 6.35 -4.25
CA ILE A 78 3.42 6.73 -4.53
C ILE A 78 3.45 7.89 -5.51
N LEU A 79 2.75 7.74 -6.65
CA LEU A 79 2.72 8.77 -7.70
C LEU A 79 2.12 10.08 -7.19
N GLY A 80 1.12 9.99 -6.31
CA GLY A 80 0.47 11.14 -5.69
C GLY A 80 1.19 11.69 -4.46
N LYS A 81 2.37 11.13 -4.12
CA LYS A 81 3.20 11.58 -3.00
C LYS A 81 2.47 11.54 -1.65
N VAL A 82 1.63 10.53 -1.46
CA VAL A 82 0.92 10.30 -0.21
C VAL A 82 1.85 9.66 0.80
N TRP A 83 2.56 8.61 0.40
CA TRP A 83 3.52 7.92 1.26
C TRP A 83 4.84 8.68 1.31
N GLU A 84 5.28 9.03 2.51
CA GLU A 84 6.60 9.63 2.74
C GLU A 84 7.67 8.56 2.86
N LYS A 85 7.35 7.47 3.58
CA LYS A 85 8.29 6.39 3.85
C LYS A 85 7.61 5.06 3.53
N ILE A 86 8.35 4.18 2.85
CA ILE A 86 7.86 2.85 2.50
C ILE A 86 8.89 1.84 2.99
N ASP A 87 8.46 0.90 3.82
CA ASP A 87 9.27 -0.19 4.30
C ASP A 87 8.73 -1.49 3.71
N ILE A 88 9.56 -2.20 2.96
CA ILE A 88 9.18 -3.43 2.26
C ILE A 88 10.05 -4.57 2.77
N LYS A 89 9.41 -5.65 3.24
CA LYS A 89 10.11 -6.84 3.71
C LYS A 89 9.49 -8.09 3.10
N PRO A 90 10.30 -9.08 2.73
CA PRO A 90 9.76 -10.41 2.47
C PRO A 90 8.98 -10.88 3.69
N PHE A 91 7.87 -11.54 3.45
CA PHE A 91 6.95 -11.94 4.51
C PHE A 91 6.53 -13.38 4.35
N ARG A 92 6.38 -14.09 5.45
CA ARG A 92 5.84 -15.45 5.48
C ARG A 92 4.76 -15.51 6.55
N ALA A 93 3.53 -15.77 6.12
CA ALA A 93 2.42 -15.97 7.05
C ALA A 93 2.67 -17.21 7.91
N ALA A 94 2.42 -17.09 9.20
CA ALA A 94 2.53 -18.24 10.10
C ALA A 94 1.39 -19.23 9.84
N GLN A 95 1.74 -20.51 9.82
CA GLN A 95 0.76 -21.60 9.72
C GLN A 95 0.32 -21.99 11.13
N VAL A 96 -0.84 -21.52 11.53
CA VAL A 96 -1.39 -21.76 12.88
C VAL A 96 -2.73 -22.45 12.85
#